data_d0ae88fca6e638cd5ac03340b66d57e7
#
_entry.id   d0ae88fca6e638cd5ac03340b66d57e7
#
_cell.length_a   1.000
_cell.length_b   1.000
_cell.length_c   1.000
_cell.angle_alpha   90.00
_cell.angle_beta   90.00
_cell.angle_gamma   90.00
#
_symmetry.space_group_name_H-M   'P 1'
#
loop_
_entity.id
_entity.type
_entity.pdbx_description
1 polymer ?
#
loop_
_entity_poly.entity_id
_entity_poly.type
_entity_poly.pdbx_seq_one_letter_code
_entity_poly.pdbx_strand_id
1 'polypeptide(L)'
;MIYDIQNVRDDFPILSRDLYGKPLVYLDSAASAQKPKQVIEKIKEFEENEYANVHRGIHFLSNASTDAFELSRRKIQKFLNADKQEEIISVSYTHLTLPTNREV
;
A
#
# COMPACT_ATOMS: atom_id res chain seq x y z
N MET A 1 -5.90 26.24 -5.20
CA MET A 1 -5.96 24.94 -5.90
C MET A 1 -7.39 24.41 -5.78
N ILE A 2 -8.05 24.16 -6.89
CA ILE A 2 -9.37 23.52 -6.87
C ILE A 2 -9.16 22.01 -6.85
N TYR A 3 -9.71 21.37 -5.85
CA TYR A 3 -9.66 19.91 -5.72
C TYR A 3 -10.71 19.29 -6.66
N ASP A 4 -10.25 18.56 -7.66
CA ASP A 4 -11.11 17.89 -8.63
C ASP A 4 -11.44 16.47 -8.14
N ILE A 5 -12.62 16.35 -7.55
CA ILE A 5 -13.11 15.07 -7.00
C ILE A 5 -13.26 14.03 -8.10
N GLN A 6 -13.67 14.41 -9.30
CA GLN A 6 -13.89 13.45 -10.38
C GLN A 6 -12.56 12.84 -10.85
N ASN A 7 -11.54 13.64 -11.01
CA ASN A 7 -10.20 13.13 -11.34
C ASN A 7 -9.68 12.13 -10.29
N VAL A 8 -9.91 12.42 -9.00
CA VAL A 8 -9.52 11.48 -7.93
C VAL A 8 -10.34 10.19 -8.01
N ARG A 9 -11.66 10.28 -8.24
CA ARG A 9 -12.52 9.10 -8.36
C ARG A 9 -12.15 8.23 -9.56
N ASP A 10 -11.73 8.82 -10.65
CA ASP A 10 -11.32 8.11 -11.87
C ASP A 10 -10.07 7.24 -11.67
N ASP A 11 -9.27 7.53 -10.64
CA ASP A 11 -8.14 6.68 -10.25
C ASP A 11 -8.57 5.38 -9.55
N PHE A 12 -9.83 5.27 -9.14
CA PHE A 12 -10.35 4.08 -8.46
C PHE A 12 -11.30 3.30 -9.37
N PRO A 13 -10.83 2.25 -10.05
CA PRO A 13 -11.64 1.54 -11.05
C PRO A 13 -12.97 1.01 -10.52
N ILE A 14 -12.99 0.59 -9.24
CA ILE A 14 -14.21 0.04 -8.63
C ILE A 14 -15.34 1.07 -8.53
N LEU A 15 -15.02 2.37 -8.45
CA LEU A 15 -16.01 3.42 -8.31
C LEU A 15 -16.77 3.71 -9.61
N SER A 16 -16.31 3.16 -10.75
CA SER A 16 -17.03 3.23 -12.03
C SER A 16 -18.10 2.15 -12.17
N ARG A 17 -18.18 1.24 -11.20
CA ARG A 17 -19.14 0.13 -11.24
C ARG A 17 -20.56 0.60 -10.91
N ASP A 18 -21.53 0.14 -11.66
CA ASP A 18 -22.95 0.30 -11.37
C ASP A 18 -23.48 -0.89 -10.57
N LEU A 19 -24.32 -0.59 -9.60
CA LEU A 19 -25.06 -1.57 -8.81
C LEU A 19 -26.57 -1.28 -8.91
N TYR A 20 -27.31 -2.26 -9.37
CA TYR A 20 -28.77 -2.14 -9.52
C TYR A 20 -29.20 -0.89 -10.33
N GLY A 21 -28.43 -0.54 -11.37
CA GLY A 21 -28.67 0.62 -12.21
C GLY A 21 -28.33 1.96 -11.59
N LYS A 22 -27.57 1.97 -10.49
CA LYS A 22 -27.10 3.18 -9.81
C LYS A 22 -25.59 3.16 -9.62
N PRO A 23 -24.90 4.32 -9.63
CA PRO A 23 -23.48 4.40 -9.33
C PRO A 23 -23.17 3.83 -7.95
N LEU A 24 -22.02 3.15 -7.84
CA LEU A 24 -21.55 2.63 -6.56
C LEU A 24 -21.26 3.76 -5.59
N VAL A 25 -21.80 3.66 -4.39
CA VAL A 25 -21.43 4.46 -3.22
C VAL A 25 -20.76 3.54 -2.21
N TYR A 26 -19.50 3.82 -1.87
CA TYR A 26 -18.72 3.03 -0.92
C TYR A 26 -18.35 3.88 0.32
N LEU A 27 -18.83 3.48 1.48
CA LEU A 27 -18.68 4.23 2.73
C LEU A 27 -17.97 3.43 3.84
N ASP A 28 -17.30 2.33 3.48
CA ASP A 28 -16.69 1.40 4.44
C ASP A 28 -15.15 1.45 4.42
N SER A 29 -14.58 2.59 4.08
CA SER A 29 -13.11 2.77 3.99
C SER A 29 -12.41 2.59 5.34
N ALA A 30 -13.10 2.75 6.46
CA ALA A 30 -12.54 2.50 7.79
C ALA A 30 -12.22 1.01 8.01
N ALA A 31 -13.03 0.12 7.45
CA ALA A 31 -12.76 -1.32 7.50
C ALA A 31 -11.80 -1.76 6.41
N SER A 32 -11.98 -1.28 5.19
CA SER A 32 -11.11 -1.61 4.05
C SER A 32 -11.17 -0.53 2.98
N ALA A 33 -10.09 0.20 2.81
CA ALA A 33 -10.00 1.22 1.78
C ALA A 33 -9.86 0.60 0.39
N GLN A 34 -10.52 1.20 -0.59
CA GLN A 34 -10.36 0.83 -1.99
C GLN A 34 -8.98 1.25 -2.50
N LYS A 35 -8.48 0.57 -3.53
CA LYS A 35 -7.16 0.81 -4.07
C LYS A 35 -7.24 1.57 -5.39
N PRO A 36 -6.41 2.62 -5.58
CA PRO A 36 -6.30 3.27 -6.87
C PRO A 36 -5.59 2.37 -7.89
N LYS A 37 -5.81 2.63 -9.17
CA LYS A 37 -5.23 1.84 -10.26
C LYS A 37 -3.70 1.74 -10.19
N GLN A 38 -3.03 2.80 -9.76
CA GLN A 38 -1.57 2.82 -9.61
C GLN A 38 -1.07 1.77 -8.62
N VAL A 39 -1.79 1.56 -7.53
CA VAL A 39 -1.47 0.53 -6.53
C VAL A 39 -1.75 -0.86 -7.08
N ILE A 40 -2.89 -1.05 -7.73
CA ILE A 40 -3.28 -2.34 -8.34
C ILE A 40 -2.25 -2.76 -9.40
N GLU A 41 -1.90 -1.85 -10.29
CA GLU A 41 -0.92 -2.09 -11.35
C GLU A 41 0.48 -2.39 -10.79
N LYS A 42 0.89 -1.67 -9.74
CA LYS A 42 2.20 -1.92 -9.11
C LYS A 42 2.28 -3.27 -8.42
N ILE A 43 1.21 -3.69 -7.75
CA ILE A 43 1.15 -5.04 -7.15
C ILE A 43 1.27 -6.10 -8.24
N LYS A 44 0.50 -5.95 -9.32
CA LYS A 44 0.53 -6.88 -10.46
C LYS A 44 1.93 -6.95 -11.07
N GLU A 45 2.52 -5.81 -11.41
CA GLU A 45 3.86 -5.73 -11.98
C GLU A 45 4.91 -6.40 -11.10
N PHE A 46 4.86 -6.13 -9.81
CA PHE A 46 5.79 -6.70 -8.84
C PHE A 46 5.66 -8.22 -8.76
N GLU A 47 4.44 -8.74 -8.68
CA GLU A 47 4.22 -10.18 -8.59
C GLU A 47 4.57 -10.92 -9.89
N GLU A 48 4.37 -10.29 -11.03
CA GLU A 48 4.71 -10.90 -12.33
C GLU A 48 6.22 -10.91 -12.60
N ASN A 49 7.00 -9.96 -12.08
CA ASN A 49 8.37 -9.72 -12.53
C ASN A 49 9.44 -9.72 -11.45
N GLU A 50 9.13 -9.40 -10.19
CA GLU A 50 10.14 -9.12 -9.18
C GLU A 50 9.95 -9.86 -7.85
N TYR A 51 8.83 -10.53 -7.66
CA TYR A 51 8.47 -11.09 -6.35
C TYR A 51 9.49 -12.13 -5.86
N ALA A 52 10.05 -11.87 -4.68
CA ALA A 52 10.90 -12.79 -3.94
C ALA A 52 11.03 -12.35 -2.48
N ASN A 53 11.71 -13.16 -1.66
CA ASN A 53 12.01 -12.82 -0.28
C ASN A 53 12.94 -11.59 -0.20
N VAL A 54 12.58 -10.62 0.62
CA VAL A 54 13.44 -9.46 0.89
C VAL A 54 14.53 -9.82 1.91
N HIS A 55 15.72 -9.26 1.72
CA HIS A 55 16.89 -9.36 2.62
C HIS A 55 17.44 -10.77 2.87
N ARG A 56 16.93 -11.82 2.22
CA ARG A 56 17.33 -13.21 2.51
C ARG A 56 17.92 -13.98 1.35
N GLY A 57 17.80 -13.48 0.12
CA GLY A 57 18.33 -14.12 -1.06
C GLY A 57 19.54 -13.38 -1.61
N ILE A 58 20.39 -14.11 -2.35
CA ILE A 58 21.53 -13.54 -3.07
C ILE A 58 21.34 -13.58 -4.58
N HIS A 59 20.12 -13.85 -5.02
CA HIS A 59 19.76 -13.88 -6.44
C HIS A 59 19.07 -12.59 -6.89
N PHE A 60 18.96 -12.42 -8.18
CA PHE A 60 18.44 -11.19 -8.82
C PHE A 60 17.07 -10.75 -8.27
N LEU A 61 16.09 -11.67 -8.19
CA LEU A 61 14.75 -11.34 -7.74
C LEU A 61 14.72 -10.88 -6.28
N SER A 62 15.52 -11.50 -5.42
CA SER A 62 15.62 -11.09 -4.02
C SER A 62 16.23 -9.70 -3.89
N ASN A 63 17.23 -9.37 -4.69
CA ASN A 63 17.82 -8.03 -4.71
C ASN A 63 16.81 -7.00 -5.23
N ALA A 64 16.07 -7.30 -6.30
CA ALA A 64 15.04 -6.42 -6.82
C ALA A 64 13.93 -6.15 -5.80
N SER A 65 13.45 -7.19 -5.12
CA SER A 65 12.45 -7.06 -4.05
C SER A 65 12.97 -6.23 -2.87
N THR A 66 14.23 -6.43 -2.47
CA THR A 66 14.87 -5.66 -1.40
C THR A 66 14.99 -4.19 -1.78
N ASP A 67 15.41 -3.88 -3.00
CA ASP A 67 15.54 -2.50 -3.48
C ASP A 67 14.19 -1.79 -3.51
N ALA A 68 13.14 -2.48 -3.97
CA ALA A 68 11.78 -1.95 -3.99
C ALA A 68 11.26 -1.68 -2.57
N PHE A 69 11.51 -2.59 -1.63
CA PHE A 69 11.14 -2.44 -0.22
C PHE A 69 11.83 -1.23 0.42
N GLU A 70 13.15 -1.10 0.26
CA GLU A 70 13.91 0.00 0.81
C GLU A 70 13.55 1.35 0.16
N LEU A 71 13.25 1.35 -1.14
CA LEU A 71 12.76 2.55 -1.81
C LEU A 71 11.41 3.01 -1.24
N SER A 72 10.51 2.09 -0.95
CA SER A 72 9.22 2.38 -0.32
C SER A 72 9.41 2.99 1.07
N ARG A 73 10.32 2.44 1.86
CA ARG A 73 10.68 2.97 3.18
C ARG A 73 11.17 4.42 3.08
N ARG A 74 12.06 4.73 2.13
CA ARG A 74 12.56 6.09 1.93
C ARG A 74 11.47 7.07 1.47
N LYS A 75 10.53 6.61 0.65
CA LYS A 75 9.39 7.43 0.23
C LYS A 75 8.48 7.78 1.41
N ILE A 76 8.19 6.81 2.27
CA ILE A 76 7.39 7.03 3.49
C ILE A 76 8.13 7.96 4.46
N GLN A 77 9.44 7.76 4.64
CA GLN A 77 10.26 8.65 5.45
C GLN A 77 10.12 10.11 5.01
N LYS A 78 10.25 10.37 3.72
CA LYS A 78 10.08 11.72 3.17
C LYS A 78 8.68 12.27 3.36
N PHE A 79 7.67 11.45 3.13
CA PHE A 79 6.27 11.85 3.29
C PHE A 79 5.95 12.25 4.72
N LEU A 80 6.47 11.52 5.70
CA LEU A 80 6.27 11.80 7.12
C LEU A 80 7.27 12.82 7.69
N ASN A 81 8.24 13.24 6.90
CA ASN A 81 9.34 14.10 7.34
C ASN A 81 10.11 13.54 8.54
N ALA A 82 10.34 12.23 8.54
CA ALA A 82 11.15 11.56 9.55
C ALA A 82 12.65 11.82 9.32
N ASP A 83 13.43 11.93 10.38
CA ASP A 83 14.84 12.24 10.28
C ASP A 83 15.65 11.10 9.66
N LYS A 84 15.28 9.86 10.00
CA LYS A 84 16.03 8.67 9.58
C LYS A 84 15.10 7.63 8.97
N GLN A 85 15.63 6.88 8.02
CA GLN A 85 14.93 5.78 7.38
C GLN A 85 14.54 4.67 8.38
N GLU A 86 15.36 4.45 9.40
CA GLU A 86 15.16 3.43 10.44
C GLU A 86 13.95 3.71 11.34
N GLU A 87 13.45 4.93 11.34
CA GLU A 87 12.20 5.28 12.04
C GLU A 87 10.95 4.72 11.37
N ILE A 88 11.07 4.29 10.12
CA ILE A 88 9.98 3.67 9.37
C ILE A 88 10.07 2.15 9.54
N ILE A 89 9.11 1.59 10.22
CA ILE A 89 9.06 0.17 10.55
C ILE A 89 7.82 -0.46 9.91
N SER A 90 8.03 -1.50 9.12
CA SER A 90 6.95 -2.30 8.54
C SER A 90 6.64 -3.46 9.47
N VAL A 91 5.43 -3.51 10.02
CA VAL A 91 5.00 -4.55 10.94
C VAL A 91 3.67 -5.14 10.49
N SER A 92 3.45 -6.42 10.82
CA SER A 92 2.15 -7.04 10.63
C SER A 92 1.20 -6.67 11.78
N TYR A 93 -0.09 -6.81 11.53
CA TYR A 93 -1.12 -6.63 12.56
C TYR A 93 -0.88 -7.50 13.80
N THR A 94 -0.36 -8.71 13.61
CA THR A 94 -0.01 -9.61 14.71
C THR A 94 1.00 -9.00 15.68
N HIS A 95 2.01 -8.28 15.16
CA HIS A 95 2.98 -7.58 15.99
C HIS A 95 2.35 -6.47 16.83
N LEU A 96 1.34 -5.81 16.31
CA LEU A 96 0.66 -4.72 17.02
C LEU A 96 -0.28 -5.24 18.09
N THR A 97 -0.90 -6.40 17.91
CA THR A 97 -1.85 -6.96 18.87
C THR A 97 -1.19 -7.62 20.07
N LEU A 98 -0.05 -8.26 19.90
CA LEU A 98 0.65 -8.94 20.99
C LEU A 98 0.98 -8.02 22.18
N PRO A 99 1.52 -6.82 22.00
CA PRO A 99 1.74 -5.89 23.10
C PRO A 99 0.47 -5.37 23.76
N THR A 100 -0.60 -5.17 23.01
CA THR A 100 -1.86 -4.65 23.56
C THR A 100 -2.62 -5.68 24.41
N ASN A 101 -2.38 -6.96 24.19
CA ASN A 101 -3.00 -8.04 24.96
C ASN A 101 -2.30 -8.33 26.30
N ARG A 102 -1.20 -7.67 26.62
CA ARG A 102 -0.43 -7.89 27.83
C ARG A 102 -1.10 -7.38 29.11
N GLU A 103 -2.03 -6.47 28.98
CA GLU A 103 -2.66 -5.79 30.11
C GLU A 103 -4.04 -6.36 30.47
N VAL A 104 -4.41 -7.46 29.89
CA VAL A 104 -5.69 -8.11 30.14
C VAL A 104 -5.59 -9.13 31.25
#